data_e96f0c3fd582fad523eae4e66c6eee56
#
_entry.id   e96f0c3fd582fad523eae4e66c6eee56
#
_cell.length_a   1.000
_cell.length_b   1.000
_cell.length_c   1.000
_cell.angle_alpha   90.00
_cell.angle_beta   90.00
_cell.angle_gamma   90.00
#
_symmetry.space_group_name_H-M   'P 1'
#
loop_
_entity.id
_entity.type
_entity.pdbx_description
1 polymer ?
#
loop_
_entity_poly.entity_id
_entity_poly.type
_entity_poly.pdbx_seq_one_letter_code
_entity_poly.pdbx_strand_id
1 'polypeptide(L)'
;LNGIFMPGITEQFLSMLEYFGQSPIIVRSSSLLEDGFGNAFAGKYDSVFCPNQGSLEERYKVFEEAVRTVYASTVSYDAIKYRADRNLLDRDEQMALLVMRVCGDCHGKYYYPHIAGVGHSKNLYINSAVTDLNNKGMLRLVFGMGTRAVDREADDYARLLNMDAPAAPPMVAYGDEYKYSQHKMDVIDLESNSFVTINADSIDKKDLK
;
A
#
# COMPACT_ATOMS: atom_id res chain seq x y z
N LEU A 1 -10.91 -2.22 20.30
CA LEU A 1 -11.03 -3.22 19.23
C LEU A 1 -11.97 -4.42 19.55
N ASN A 2 -12.79 -4.34 20.62
CA ASN A 2 -13.67 -5.45 21.07
C ASN A 2 -15.11 -5.34 20.55
N GLY A 3 -15.32 -4.67 19.42
CA GLY A 3 -16.65 -4.60 18.79
C GLY A 3 -17.11 -5.98 18.30
N ILE A 4 -18.41 -6.26 18.42
CA ILE A 4 -19.04 -7.51 17.95
C ILE A 4 -19.87 -7.15 16.71
N PHE A 5 -19.71 -7.91 15.65
CA PHE A 5 -20.55 -7.78 14.46
C PHE A 5 -21.87 -8.53 14.65
N MET A 6 -22.93 -7.99 14.07
CA MET A 6 -24.23 -8.67 14.07
C MET A 6 -24.15 -9.99 13.24
N PRO A 7 -24.89 -11.01 13.60
CA PRO A 7 -24.84 -12.31 12.91
C PRO A 7 -24.99 -12.21 11.39
N GLY A 8 -25.90 -11.39 10.88
CA GLY A 8 -26.08 -11.20 9.45
C GLY A 8 -24.89 -10.56 8.72
N ILE A 9 -24.09 -9.75 9.42
CA ILE A 9 -22.82 -9.21 8.88
C ILE A 9 -21.76 -10.31 8.83
N THR A 10 -21.69 -11.13 9.87
CA THR A 10 -20.76 -12.29 9.93
C THR A 10 -20.99 -13.24 8.75
N GLU A 11 -22.25 -13.58 8.45
CA GLU A 11 -22.61 -14.45 7.32
C GLU A 11 -22.17 -13.84 5.97
N GLN A 12 -22.34 -12.53 5.78
CA GLN A 12 -21.89 -11.83 4.58
C GLN A 12 -20.37 -11.84 4.47
N PHE A 13 -19.64 -11.63 5.56
CA PHE A 13 -18.17 -11.71 5.58
C PHE A 13 -17.67 -13.11 5.21
N LEU A 14 -18.28 -14.15 5.75
CA LEU A 14 -17.94 -15.54 5.43
C LEU A 14 -18.17 -15.82 3.95
N SER A 15 -19.31 -15.43 3.39
CA SER A 15 -19.62 -15.60 1.98
C SER A 15 -18.64 -14.85 1.08
N MET A 16 -18.24 -13.64 1.48
CA MET A 16 -17.22 -12.86 0.76
C MET A 16 -15.86 -13.57 0.80
N LEU A 17 -15.43 -14.09 1.94
CA LEU A 17 -14.17 -14.82 2.07
C LEU A 17 -14.19 -16.15 1.28
N GLU A 18 -15.32 -16.84 1.19
CA GLU A 18 -15.48 -17.98 0.29
C GLU A 18 -15.30 -17.59 -1.18
N TYR A 19 -15.88 -16.46 -1.61
CA TYR A 19 -15.70 -15.93 -2.97
C TYR A 19 -14.24 -15.60 -3.29
N PHE A 20 -13.49 -15.01 -2.35
CA PHE A 20 -12.07 -14.71 -2.53
C PHE A 20 -11.20 -15.98 -2.50
N GLY A 21 -11.67 -17.05 -1.90
CA GLY A 21 -10.88 -18.27 -1.65
C GLY A 21 -9.65 -17.95 -0.83
N GLN A 22 -8.51 -18.49 -1.22
CA GLN A 22 -7.22 -18.24 -0.54
C GLN A 22 -6.38 -17.12 -1.22
N SER A 23 -7.01 -16.27 -2.03
CA SER A 23 -6.31 -15.14 -2.61
C SER A 23 -6.02 -14.10 -1.52
N PRO A 24 -4.80 -13.57 -1.42
CA PRO A 24 -4.51 -12.44 -0.55
C PRO A 24 -5.43 -11.26 -0.83
N ILE A 25 -5.90 -10.63 0.22
CA ILE A 25 -6.80 -9.48 0.15
C ILE A 25 -6.25 -8.30 0.96
N ILE A 26 -6.72 -7.10 0.64
CA ILE A 26 -6.47 -5.90 1.43
C ILE A 26 -7.79 -5.30 1.88
N VAL A 27 -7.86 -4.91 3.14
CA VAL A 27 -8.96 -4.11 3.71
C VAL A 27 -8.48 -2.68 3.80
N ARG A 28 -9.12 -1.79 3.06
CA ARG A 28 -8.76 -0.36 2.99
C ARG A 28 -9.86 0.51 3.52
N SER A 29 -9.47 1.62 4.12
CA SER A 29 -10.38 2.72 4.36
C SER A 29 -10.95 3.29 3.05
N SER A 30 -12.20 3.70 3.10
CA SER A 30 -12.87 4.49 2.07
C SER A 30 -13.82 5.45 2.80
N SER A 31 -13.26 6.53 3.31
CA SER A 31 -14.01 7.45 4.16
C SER A 31 -14.48 8.68 3.39
N LEU A 32 -15.52 9.30 3.92
CA LEU A 32 -16.08 10.51 3.33
C LEU A 32 -15.06 11.67 3.26
N LEU A 33 -14.11 11.73 4.19
CA LEU A 33 -13.10 12.78 4.23
C LEU A 33 -11.85 12.48 3.40
N GLU A 34 -11.58 11.21 3.03
CA GLU A 34 -10.41 10.84 2.23
C GLU A 34 -10.47 11.41 0.82
N ASP A 35 -11.66 11.42 0.22
CA ASP A 35 -11.89 11.84 -1.17
C ASP A 35 -12.47 13.24 -1.28
N GLY A 36 -12.44 14.03 -0.20
CA GLY A 36 -12.98 15.39 -0.15
C GLY A 36 -12.15 16.36 -0.99
N PHE A 37 -12.84 17.24 -1.74
CA PHE A 37 -12.17 18.25 -2.57
C PHE A 37 -11.34 19.20 -1.71
N GLY A 38 -10.05 19.32 -1.99
CA GLY A 38 -9.14 20.26 -1.30
C GLY A 38 -8.47 19.73 -0.04
N ASN A 39 -8.79 18.53 0.41
CA ASN A 39 -8.15 17.89 1.55
C ASN A 39 -7.57 16.53 1.15
N ALA A 40 -6.25 16.44 1.10
CA ALA A 40 -5.58 15.15 0.91
C ALA A 40 -5.50 14.43 2.27
N PHE A 41 -6.44 13.55 2.55
CA PHE A 41 -6.46 12.73 3.77
C PHE A 41 -5.65 11.42 3.62
N ALA A 42 -4.91 11.27 2.52
CA ALA A 42 -4.16 10.08 2.19
C ALA A 42 -3.19 9.66 3.32
N GLY A 43 -3.21 8.39 3.67
CA GLY A 43 -2.32 7.80 4.66
C GLY A 43 -2.62 8.17 6.11
N LYS A 44 -3.85 8.62 6.43
CA LYS A 44 -4.29 8.93 7.80
C LYS A 44 -5.09 7.80 8.44
N TYR A 45 -5.70 6.98 7.62
CA TYR A 45 -6.38 5.77 8.04
C TYR A 45 -5.61 4.54 7.60
N ASP A 46 -5.79 3.45 8.34
CA ASP A 46 -5.06 2.22 8.10
C ASP A 46 -5.60 1.46 6.89
N SER A 47 -4.71 0.70 6.28
CA SER A 47 -5.01 -0.36 5.33
C SER A 47 -4.31 -1.62 5.79
N VAL A 48 -5.02 -2.74 5.81
CA VAL A 48 -4.51 -4.00 6.37
C VAL A 48 -4.48 -5.07 5.29
N PHE A 49 -3.29 -5.62 5.06
CA PHE A 49 -3.13 -6.79 4.20
C PHE A 49 -3.47 -8.05 4.98
N CYS A 50 -4.34 -8.87 4.42
CA CYS A 50 -4.68 -10.20 4.92
C CYS A 50 -4.15 -11.24 3.93
N PRO A 51 -3.19 -12.06 4.32
CA PRO A 51 -2.69 -13.15 3.47
C PRO A 51 -3.78 -14.15 3.11
N ASN A 52 -4.80 -14.27 3.95
CA ASN A 52 -6.03 -15.00 3.69
C ASN A 52 -5.82 -16.51 3.44
N GLN A 53 -4.89 -17.11 4.20
CA GLN A 53 -4.58 -18.54 4.12
C GLN A 53 -5.22 -19.32 5.27
N GLY A 54 -5.40 -20.64 5.07
CA GLY A 54 -5.95 -21.55 6.08
C GLY A 54 -7.45 -21.80 5.94
N SER A 55 -8.05 -22.30 7.01
CA SER A 55 -9.50 -22.56 7.08
C SER A 55 -10.32 -21.28 7.00
N LEU A 56 -11.60 -21.41 6.64
CA LEU A 56 -12.50 -20.26 6.58
C LEU A 56 -12.60 -19.53 7.92
N GLU A 57 -12.59 -20.28 9.02
CA GLU A 57 -12.65 -19.71 10.37
C GLU A 57 -11.40 -18.90 10.72
N GLU A 58 -10.20 -19.41 10.38
CA GLU A 58 -8.94 -18.70 10.60
C GLU A 58 -8.89 -17.43 9.76
N ARG A 59 -9.26 -17.52 8.50
CA ARG A 59 -9.33 -16.35 7.58
C ARG A 59 -10.33 -15.31 8.08
N TYR A 60 -11.48 -15.76 8.60
CA TYR A 60 -12.49 -14.85 9.15
C TYR A 60 -11.96 -14.07 10.36
N LYS A 61 -11.24 -14.72 11.29
CA LYS A 61 -10.64 -14.07 12.46
C LYS A 61 -9.67 -12.97 12.06
N VAL A 62 -8.78 -13.26 11.10
CA VAL A 62 -7.82 -12.28 10.58
C VAL A 62 -8.53 -11.11 9.87
N PHE A 63 -9.52 -11.42 9.06
CA PHE A 63 -10.32 -10.41 8.37
C PHE A 63 -11.11 -9.51 9.34
N GLU A 64 -11.74 -10.12 10.35
CA GLU A 64 -12.50 -9.40 11.38
C GLU A 64 -11.60 -8.42 12.15
N GLU A 65 -10.37 -8.84 12.50
CA GLU A 65 -9.38 -7.97 13.13
C GLU A 65 -8.93 -6.82 12.21
N ALA A 66 -8.70 -7.11 10.93
CA ALA A 66 -8.37 -6.10 9.93
C ALA A 66 -9.48 -5.04 9.82
N VAL A 67 -10.74 -5.46 9.75
CA VAL A 67 -11.90 -4.55 9.72
C VAL A 67 -11.93 -3.66 10.98
N ARG A 68 -11.74 -4.26 12.17
CA ARG A 68 -11.69 -3.49 13.43
C ARG A 68 -10.55 -2.49 13.45
N THR A 69 -9.38 -2.88 12.93
CA THR A 69 -8.19 -2.01 12.86
C THR A 69 -8.47 -0.79 11.98
N VAL A 70 -9.03 -0.99 10.79
CA VAL A 70 -9.36 0.12 9.89
C VAL A 70 -10.41 1.05 10.52
N TYR A 71 -11.47 0.51 11.13
CA TYR A 71 -12.44 1.36 11.84
C TYR A 71 -11.82 2.12 13.02
N ALA A 72 -10.94 1.48 13.80
CA ALA A 72 -10.27 2.13 14.93
C ALA A 72 -9.33 3.25 14.48
N SER A 73 -8.75 3.16 13.28
CA SER A 73 -7.86 4.19 12.75
C SER A 73 -8.55 5.56 12.58
N THR A 74 -9.88 5.58 12.45
CA THR A 74 -10.64 6.84 12.38
C THR A 74 -10.50 7.71 13.63
N VAL A 75 -10.23 7.09 14.77
CA VAL A 75 -10.03 7.76 16.06
C VAL A 75 -8.58 7.70 16.53
N SER A 76 -7.64 7.38 15.65
CA SER A 76 -6.23 7.46 15.93
C SER A 76 -5.81 8.90 16.24
N TYR A 77 -4.70 9.04 16.99
CA TYR A 77 -4.17 10.38 17.32
C TYR A 77 -3.89 11.20 16.06
N ASP A 78 -3.26 10.61 15.06
CA ASP A 78 -2.91 11.31 13.83
C ASP A 78 -4.13 11.71 13.00
N ALA A 79 -5.15 10.87 12.95
CA ALA A 79 -6.41 11.17 12.28
C ALA A 79 -7.16 12.31 12.98
N ILE A 80 -7.26 12.27 14.32
CA ILE A 80 -7.92 13.33 15.12
C ILE A 80 -7.13 14.64 14.99
N LYS A 81 -5.81 14.61 15.15
CA LYS A 81 -4.96 15.78 15.01
C LYS A 81 -5.09 16.43 13.63
N TYR A 82 -5.04 15.62 12.57
CA TYR A 82 -5.21 16.12 11.20
C TYR A 82 -6.56 16.81 11.02
N ARG A 83 -7.65 16.23 11.53
CA ARG A 83 -8.99 16.85 11.49
C ARG A 83 -9.05 18.15 12.29
N ALA A 84 -8.41 18.18 13.47
CA ALA A 84 -8.31 19.38 14.29
C ALA A 84 -7.58 20.52 13.56
N ASP A 85 -6.40 20.23 13.00
CA ASP A 85 -5.55 21.19 12.28
C ASP A 85 -6.26 21.78 11.04
N ARG A 86 -7.30 21.11 10.53
CA ARG A 86 -8.06 21.51 9.35
C ARG A 86 -9.49 21.96 9.61
N ASN A 87 -9.87 22.13 10.86
CA ASN A 87 -11.23 22.48 11.27
C ASN A 87 -12.29 21.49 10.72
N LEU A 88 -11.96 20.20 10.72
CA LEU A 88 -12.83 19.11 10.25
C LEU A 88 -13.41 18.28 11.40
N LEU A 89 -13.19 18.63 12.66
CA LEU A 89 -13.70 17.87 13.83
C LEU A 89 -15.22 17.80 13.86
N ASP A 90 -15.88 18.87 13.43
CA ASP A 90 -17.36 18.97 13.39
C ASP A 90 -17.96 18.41 12.09
N ARG A 91 -17.11 17.92 11.17
CA ARG A 91 -17.58 17.26 9.96
C ARG A 91 -17.92 15.81 10.24
N ASP A 92 -19.02 15.38 9.64
CA ASP A 92 -19.41 13.96 9.67
C ASP A 92 -18.34 13.10 8.96
N GLU A 93 -17.89 12.08 9.65
CA GLU A 93 -16.94 11.11 9.13
C GLU A 93 -17.60 9.73 9.06
N GLN A 94 -17.80 9.28 7.85
CA GLN A 94 -18.38 7.97 7.58
C GLN A 94 -17.33 7.07 6.92
N MET A 95 -16.97 6.00 7.61
CA MET A 95 -16.00 5.02 7.14
C MET A 95 -16.72 3.87 6.44
N ALA A 96 -16.51 3.75 5.13
CA ALA A 96 -16.74 2.53 4.40
C ALA A 96 -15.43 1.75 4.26
N LEU A 97 -15.52 0.46 3.95
CA LEU A 97 -14.36 -0.39 3.71
C LEU A 97 -14.36 -0.86 2.26
N LEU A 98 -13.18 -0.82 1.65
CA LEU A 98 -12.94 -1.41 0.34
C LEU A 98 -12.10 -2.66 0.52
N VAL A 99 -12.68 -3.82 0.20
CA VAL A 99 -12.00 -5.12 0.24
C VAL A 99 -11.68 -5.55 -1.17
N MET A 100 -10.40 -5.78 -1.45
CA MET A 100 -9.93 -6.11 -2.79
C MET A 100 -8.93 -7.26 -2.75
N ARG A 101 -8.84 -8.02 -3.86
CA ARG A 101 -7.70 -8.91 -4.09
C ARG A 101 -6.43 -8.09 -4.23
N VAL A 102 -5.36 -8.57 -3.64
CA VAL A 102 -4.02 -8.03 -3.86
C VAL A 102 -3.53 -8.49 -5.22
N CYS A 103 -3.02 -7.57 -6.03
CA CYS A 103 -2.36 -7.93 -7.28
C CYS A 103 -0.98 -8.52 -6.98
N GLY A 104 -0.63 -9.62 -7.65
CA GLY A 104 0.65 -10.29 -7.49
C GLY A 104 0.58 -11.73 -7.95
N ASP A 105 1.71 -12.41 -7.87
CA ASP A 105 1.89 -13.81 -8.20
C ASP A 105 2.63 -14.53 -7.07
N CYS A 106 2.54 -15.87 -7.06
CA CYS A 106 3.27 -16.70 -6.11
C CYS A 106 4.73 -16.89 -6.57
N HIS A 107 5.65 -16.58 -5.69
CA HIS A 107 7.10 -16.78 -5.84
C HIS A 107 7.60 -17.63 -4.68
N GLY A 108 7.51 -18.95 -4.83
CA GLY A 108 7.72 -19.87 -3.73
C GLY A 108 6.69 -19.64 -2.62
N LYS A 109 7.13 -19.32 -1.41
CA LYS A 109 6.25 -19.00 -0.29
C LYS A 109 5.79 -17.54 -0.25
N TYR A 110 6.36 -16.67 -1.07
CA TYR A 110 6.03 -15.25 -1.10
C TYR A 110 5.03 -14.94 -2.21
N TYR A 111 4.16 -14.00 -1.91
CA TYR A 111 3.20 -13.45 -2.88
C TYR A 111 3.42 -11.94 -3.02
N TYR A 112 3.72 -11.49 -4.23
CA TYR A 112 3.97 -10.08 -4.54
C TYR A 112 3.89 -9.80 -6.05
N PRO A 113 3.62 -8.56 -6.48
CA PRO A 113 3.79 -8.14 -7.87
C PRO A 113 5.26 -7.85 -8.18
N HIS A 114 5.72 -8.15 -9.39
CA HIS A 114 7.09 -7.82 -9.81
C HIS A 114 7.39 -6.31 -9.73
N ILE A 115 6.40 -5.49 -10.05
CA ILE A 115 6.52 -4.03 -10.03
C ILE A 115 5.23 -3.43 -9.52
N ALA A 116 5.36 -2.51 -8.59
CA ALA A 116 4.28 -1.65 -8.14
C ALA A 116 4.76 -0.19 -8.07
N GLY A 117 3.84 0.75 -8.02
CA GLY A 117 4.27 2.15 -7.94
C GLY A 117 3.16 3.17 -8.04
N VAL A 118 3.57 4.43 -8.09
CA VAL A 118 2.69 5.60 -8.18
C VAL A 118 3.11 6.49 -9.33
N GLY A 119 2.12 6.88 -10.13
CA GLY A 119 2.29 7.86 -11.20
C GLY A 119 1.90 9.27 -10.73
N HIS A 120 2.72 10.26 -11.06
CA HIS A 120 2.43 11.66 -10.87
C HIS A 120 2.35 12.35 -12.23
N SER A 121 1.30 13.13 -12.46
CA SER A 121 1.09 13.85 -13.72
C SER A 121 2.10 14.97 -13.95
N LYS A 122 2.83 15.37 -12.89
CA LYS A 122 3.92 16.34 -12.96
C LYS A 122 5.15 15.80 -12.26
N ASN A 123 6.33 16.02 -12.85
CA ASN A 123 7.59 15.72 -12.18
C ASN A 123 8.02 16.93 -11.34
N LEU A 124 7.99 16.77 -10.02
CA LEU A 124 8.36 17.81 -9.06
C LEU A 124 9.88 17.94 -8.85
N TYR A 125 10.68 17.03 -9.41
CA TYR A 125 12.14 16.99 -9.29
C TYR A 125 12.87 17.52 -10.55
N ILE A 126 12.13 18.12 -11.47
CA ILE A 126 12.75 18.80 -12.62
C ILE A 126 13.46 20.04 -12.10
N ASN A 127 14.78 20.07 -12.33
CA ASN A 127 15.57 21.27 -12.05
C ASN A 127 15.16 22.37 -13.05
N SER A 128 14.83 23.56 -12.57
CA SER A 128 14.36 24.72 -13.37
C SER A 128 15.31 25.15 -14.49
N ALA A 129 16.52 24.59 -14.54
CA ALA A 129 17.48 24.82 -15.61
C ALA A 129 17.20 24.08 -16.93
N VAL A 130 16.26 23.11 -16.91
CA VAL A 130 15.85 22.33 -18.09
C VAL A 130 14.44 22.78 -18.50
N THR A 131 14.40 23.94 -19.16
CA THR A 131 13.14 24.65 -19.48
C THR A 131 12.33 24.07 -20.65
N ASP A 132 12.79 23.03 -21.32
CA ASP A 132 12.18 22.53 -22.55
C ASP A 132 11.44 21.16 -22.40
N LEU A 133 11.33 20.64 -21.19
CA LEU A 133 10.58 19.39 -20.98
C LEU A 133 9.09 19.68 -20.81
N ASN A 134 8.26 18.97 -21.55
CA ASN A 134 6.80 19.06 -21.49
C ASN A 134 6.21 18.59 -20.15
N ASN A 135 7.04 18.26 -19.19
CA ASN A 135 6.69 17.73 -17.85
C ASN A 135 5.56 16.69 -17.92
N LYS A 136 5.81 15.60 -18.65
CA LYS A 136 4.85 14.49 -18.82
C LYS A 136 4.63 13.67 -17.54
N GLY A 137 5.26 14.10 -16.44
CA GLY A 137 5.12 13.45 -15.16
C GLY A 137 6.26 12.50 -14.80
N MET A 138 6.05 11.74 -13.74
CA MET A 138 7.03 10.80 -13.23
C MET A 138 6.35 9.54 -12.66
N LEU A 139 7.10 8.44 -12.64
CA LEU A 139 6.73 7.22 -11.92
C LEU A 139 7.69 7.00 -10.75
N ARG A 140 7.14 6.58 -9.63
CA ARG A 140 7.90 5.98 -8.53
C ARG A 140 7.60 4.50 -8.54
N LEU A 141 8.60 3.67 -8.78
CA LEU A 141 8.45 2.22 -8.92
C LEU A 141 9.25 1.51 -7.84
N VAL A 142 8.68 0.42 -7.36
CA VAL A 142 9.32 -0.50 -6.41
C VAL A 142 9.13 -1.93 -6.86
N PHE A 143 10.02 -2.78 -6.45
CA PHE A 143 9.92 -4.23 -6.51
C PHE A 143 9.15 -4.71 -5.27
N GLY A 144 8.20 -5.64 -5.45
CA GLY A 144 7.31 -6.07 -4.37
C GLY A 144 6.04 -5.24 -4.25
N MET A 145 5.47 -5.21 -3.06
CA MET A 145 4.23 -4.47 -2.77
C MET A 145 4.43 -2.96 -2.90
N GLY A 146 3.39 -2.25 -3.33
CA GLY A 146 3.43 -0.81 -3.60
C GLY A 146 3.60 0.10 -2.39
N THR A 147 3.60 -0.41 -1.18
CA THR A 147 3.75 0.31 0.10
C THR A 147 4.98 1.21 0.09
N ARG A 148 6.14 0.68 -0.31
CA ARG A 148 7.40 1.43 -0.37
C ARG A 148 7.48 2.47 -1.49
N ALA A 149 6.53 2.49 -2.41
CA ALA A 149 6.45 3.56 -3.41
C ALA A 149 5.86 4.85 -2.83
N VAL A 150 5.04 4.75 -1.79
CA VAL A 150 4.37 5.89 -1.13
C VAL A 150 5.04 6.26 0.19
N ASP A 151 5.42 5.26 1.00
CA ASP A 151 6.12 5.48 2.25
C ASP A 151 7.60 5.76 1.99
N ARG A 152 8.14 6.72 2.74
CA ARG A 152 9.56 7.05 2.69
C ARG A 152 10.22 6.49 3.93
N GLU A 153 11.08 5.52 3.72
CA GLU A 153 11.97 5.03 4.78
C GLU A 153 13.39 5.57 4.56
N ALA A 154 14.12 5.68 5.66
CA ALA A 154 15.53 6.04 5.58
C ALA A 154 16.30 4.90 4.88
N ASP A 155 17.21 5.27 4.00
CA ASP A 155 18.12 4.36 3.31
C ASP A 155 17.46 3.30 2.40
N ASP A 156 16.23 3.55 1.93
CA ASP A 156 15.54 2.70 0.97
C ASP A 156 14.80 3.57 -0.08
N TYR A 157 15.07 3.37 -1.36
CA TYR A 157 14.68 4.32 -2.39
C TYR A 157 13.90 3.68 -3.53
N ALA A 158 12.70 4.18 -3.77
CA ALA A 158 11.93 3.82 -4.96
C ALA A 158 12.65 4.31 -6.23
N ARG A 159 12.59 3.55 -7.30
CA ARG A 159 13.09 3.96 -8.62
C ARG A 159 12.22 5.08 -9.17
N LEU A 160 12.85 6.22 -9.46
CA LEU A 160 12.20 7.34 -10.13
C LEU A 160 12.42 7.26 -11.64
N LEU A 161 11.34 7.32 -12.40
CA LEU A 161 11.38 7.43 -13.86
C LEU A 161 10.75 8.75 -14.29
N ASN A 162 11.52 9.54 -15.03
CA ASN A 162 11.01 10.72 -15.71
C ASN A 162 10.31 10.30 -17.01
N MET A 163 9.03 10.63 -17.17
CA MET A 163 8.24 10.24 -18.34
C MET A 163 8.64 10.99 -19.62
N ASP A 164 9.37 12.10 -19.50
CA ASP A 164 9.98 12.78 -20.67
C ASP A 164 11.23 12.06 -21.20
N ALA A 165 11.92 11.30 -20.34
CA ALA A 165 13.13 10.54 -20.67
C ALA A 165 13.22 9.25 -19.84
N PRO A 166 12.35 8.26 -20.06
CA PRO A 166 12.24 7.07 -19.19
C PRO A 166 13.48 6.17 -19.23
N ALA A 167 14.27 6.23 -20.29
CA ALA A 167 15.52 5.47 -20.41
C ALA A 167 16.73 6.18 -19.77
N ALA A 168 16.56 7.42 -19.26
CA ALA A 168 17.65 8.12 -18.62
C ALA A 168 18.08 7.40 -17.32
N PRO A 169 19.39 7.33 -17.04
CA PRO A 169 19.89 6.78 -15.79
C PRO A 169 19.40 7.62 -14.60
N PRO A 170 19.38 7.05 -13.36
CA PRO A 170 19.09 7.84 -12.18
C PRO A 170 20.06 9.02 -12.07
N MET A 171 19.55 10.16 -11.61
CA MET A 171 20.38 11.34 -11.30
C MET A 171 21.08 11.16 -9.95
N VAL A 172 21.99 10.20 -9.87
CA VAL A 172 22.85 9.93 -8.71
C VAL A 172 24.30 10.06 -9.12
N ALA A 173 25.17 10.37 -8.17
CA ALA A 173 26.60 10.43 -8.45
C ALA A 173 27.13 9.04 -8.85
N TYR A 174 28.09 9.01 -9.76
CA TYR A 174 28.71 7.77 -10.20
C TYR A 174 29.29 6.99 -9.02
N GLY A 175 28.88 5.71 -8.88
CA GLY A 175 29.26 4.85 -7.77
C GLY A 175 28.32 4.85 -6.59
N ASP A 176 27.32 5.73 -6.57
CA ASP A 176 26.31 5.83 -5.50
C ASP A 176 24.98 5.12 -5.87
N GLU A 177 24.91 4.45 -7.03
CA GLU A 177 23.69 3.84 -7.55
C GLU A 177 23.12 2.80 -6.57
N TYR A 178 23.97 2.01 -5.94
CA TYR A 178 23.55 1.03 -4.95
C TYR A 178 22.96 1.71 -3.71
N LYS A 179 23.62 2.75 -3.19
CA LYS A 179 23.17 3.51 -2.02
C LYS A 179 21.77 4.11 -2.19
N TYR A 180 21.41 4.53 -3.40
CA TYR A 180 20.13 5.14 -3.72
C TYR A 180 19.20 4.19 -4.48
N SER A 181 19.33 2.89 -4.23
CA SER A 181 18.45 1.86 -4.76
C SER A 181 17.53 1.27 -3.68
N GLN A 182 16.61 0.45 -4.09
CA GLN A 182 15.76 -0.30 -3.18
C GLN A 182 16.53 -1.50 -2.64
N HIS A 183 16.57 -1.64 -1.31
CA HIS A 183 17.21 -2.74 -0.60
C HIS A 183 16.22 -3.68 0.07
N LYS A 184 15.04 -3.17 0.39
CA LYS A 184 13.98 -3.92 1.07
C LYS A 184 12.74 -3.97 0.22
N MET A 185 11.98 -5.04 0.34
CA MET A 185 10.68 -5.18 -0.30
C MET A 185 9.65 -5.74 0.67
N ASP A 186 8.43 -5.29 0.52
CA ASP A 186 7.31 -5.82 1.28
C ASP A 186 6.62 -6.90 0.46
N VAL A 187 6.31 -7.99 1.10
CA VAL A 187 5.70 -9.20 0.50
C VAL A 187 4.69 -9.82 1.46
N ILE A 188 3.82 -10.65 0.95
CA ILE A 188 2.98 -11.53 1.76
C ILE A 188 3.65 -12.90 1.82
N ASP A 189 3.99 -13.36 3.03
CA ASP A 189 4.46 -14.73 3.27
C ASP A 189 3.24 -15.61 3.51
N LEU A 190 2.97 -16.50 2.55
CA LEU A 190 1.79 -17.40 2.57
C LEU A 190 1.93 -18.54 3.58
N GLU A 191 3.15 -18.91 3.96
CA GLU A 191 3.39 -19.97 4.96
C GLU A 191 3.22 -19.45 6.38
N SER A 192 3.81 -18.29 6.68
CA SER A 192 3.66 -17.66 7.99
C SER A 192 2.34 -16.86 8.14
N ASN A 193 1.55 -16.77 7.05
CA ASN A 193 0.29 -16.04 6.98
C ASN A 193 0.44 -14.58 7.45
N SER A 194 1.47 -13.89 6.97
CA SER A 194 1.84 -12.55 7.43
C SER A 194 2.31 -11.63 6.30
N PHE A 195 2.17 -10.32 6.52
CA PHE A 195 2.80 -9.29 5.69
C PHE A 195 4.17 -8.98 6.28
N VAL A 196 5.22 -9.11 5.48
CA VAL A 196 6.61 -9.01 5.97
C VAL A 196 7.48 -8.17 5.04
N THR A 197 8.52 -7.60 5.61
CA THR A 197 9.60 -6.93 4.88
C THR A 197 10.80 -7.85 4.79
N ILE A 198 11.32 -8.05 3.59
CA ILE A 198 12.53 -8.85 3.33
C ILE A 198 13.57 -8.03 2.56
N ASN A 199 14.83 -8.49 2.54
CA ASN A 199 15.83 -7.89 1.69
C ASN A 199 15.56 -8.26 0.22
N ALA A 200 15.56 -7.26 -0.65
CA ALA A 200 15.34 -7.48 -2.09
C ALA A 200 16.39 -8.41 -2.71
N ASP A 201 17.62 -8.36 -2.22
CA ASP A 201 18.72 -9.24 -2.67
C ASP A 201 18.53 -10.70 -2.26
N SER A 202 17.60 -11.01 -1.35
CA SER A 202 17.33 -12.40 -0.92
C SER A 202 16.47 -13.20 -1.92
N ILE A 203 15.89 -12.53 -2.90
CA ILE A 203 15.07 -13.18 -3.94
C ILE A 203 15.99 -13.85 -4.97
N ASP A 204 15.79 -15.13 -5.22
CA ASP A 204 16.55 -15.84 -6.26
C ASP A 204 16.16 -15.28 -7.64
N LYS A 205 17.18 -14.96 -8.45
CA LYS A 205 16.98 -14.49 -9.82
C LYS A 205 16.20 -15.47 -10.72
N LYS A 206 16.09 -16.74 -10.29
CA LYS A 206 15.28 -17.75 -10.98
C LYS A 206 13.78 -17.52 -10.77
N ASP A 207 13.40 -16.92 -9.66
CA ASP A 207 12.00 -16.61 -9.33
C ASP A 207 11.51 -15.33 -10.02
N LEU A 208 12.40 -14.65 -10.75
CA LEU A 208 12.11 -13.43 -11.52
C LEU A 208 11.86 -13.70 -13.03
N LYS A 209 11.74 -14.97 -13.43
CA LYS A 209 11.56 -15.34 -14.87
C LYS A 209 10.09 -15.68 -15.16
#